data_c6ad6d4eea3aa154d1fc96bbc7c75c9f
#
_entry.id   c6ad6d4eea3aa154d1fc96bbc7c75c9f
#
_cell.length_a   1.000
_cell.length_b   1.000
_cell.length_c   1.000
_cell.angle_alpha   90.00
_cell.angle_beta   90.00
_cell.angle_gamma   90.00
#
_symmetry.space_group_name_H-M   'P 1'
#
loop_
_entity.id
_entity.type
_entity.pdbx_description
1 polymer ?
#
loop_
_entity_poly.entity_id
_entity_poly.type
_entity_poly.pdbx_seq_one_letter_code
_entity_poly.pdbx_strand_id
1 'polypeptide(L)'
;DRVQRGAFGACLMQTPALVADCVKAMLDAVQHTPVTVKHRIGIDRIESYDFVRDFVGTVADAGCQHFIVHARNAWLQGLSPKENRDIPPLRYEIAYQLKRDFPHLHITLNGGIATAEHIHTHWQHVDAVMIGREAWNNPWSLSQWDGWMAASSRVANNTAANTACNTANSTTPPNITRQEVEDQMVAYMERELAAHGTPWPNIARCMLGLYHGQRGARKWRQVWSNHLLKAEPARAVWQLAQAALQDSAPESENAPKSAPDCAPETP
;
A
#
# COMPACT_ATOMS: atom_id res chain seq x y z
N ASP A 1 -16.64 -18.88 -4.38
CA ASP A 1 -18.03 -19.32 -4.65
C ASP A 1 -18.96 -18.18 -5.06
N ARG A 2 -19.07 -17.11 -4.26
CA ARG A 2 -19.98 -16.00 -4.55
C ARG A 2 -19.59 -15.23 -5.81
N VAL A 3 -18.30 -15.00 -6.01
CA VAL A 3 -17.74 -14.29 -7.16
C VAL A 3 -17.93 -15.10 -8.43
N GLN A 4 -17.70 -16.41 -8.38
CA GLN A 4 -17.89 -17.29 -9.54
C GLN A 4 -19.37 -17.43 -9.94
N ARG A 5 -20.27 -17.58 -8.95
CA ARG A 5 -21.72 -17.66 -9.23
C ARG A 5 -22.27 -16.34 -9.78
N GLY A 6 -21.70 -15.21 -9.39
CA GLY A 6 -22.08 -13.88 -9.87
C GLY A 6 -21.48 -13.51 -11.23
N ALA A 7 -20.62 -14.34 -11.83
CA ALA A 7 -19.89 -14.04 -13.06
C ALA A 7 -19.19 -12.66 -13.01
N PHE A 8 -18.46 -12.36 -11.94
CA PHE A 8 -17.69 -11.13 -11.77
C PHE A 8 -16.31 -11.40 -11.16
N GLY A 9 -15.40 -10.42 -11.20
CA GLY A 9 -14.02 -10.56 -10.77
C GLY A 9 -13.12 -11.24 -11.81
N ALA A 10 -12.12 -12.00 -11.36
CA ALA A 10 -11.08 -12.53 -12.26
C ALA A 10 -11.61 -13.47 -13.36
N CYS A 11 -12.73 -14.17 -13.13
CA CYS A 11 -13.34 -15.03 -14.17
C CYS A 11 -13.71 -14.28 -15.44
N LEU A 12 -13.98 -12.98 -15.37
CA LEU A 12 -14.28 -12.14 -16.54
C LEU A 12 -13.11 -12.02 -17.53
N MET A 13 -11.89 -12.34 -17.14
CA MET A 13 -10.77 -12.41 -18.08
C MET A 13 -10.97 -13.48 -19.17
N GLN A 14 -11.86 -14.45 -18.95
CA GLN A 14 -12.24 -15.46 -19.97
C GLN A 14 -13.25 -14.92 -21.00
N THR A 15 -13.82 -13.76 -20.74
CA THR A 15 -14.82 -13.11 -21.62
C THR A 15 -14.42 -11.66 -21.90
N PRO A 16 -13.28 -11.43 -22.59
CA PRO A 16 -12.74 -10.08 -22.80
C PRO A 16 -13.72 -9.15 -23.54
N ALA A 17 -14.52 -9.67 -24.44
CA ALA A 17 -15.54 -8.89 -25.15
C ALA A 17 -16.58 -8.27 -24.20
N LEU A 18 -17.05 -9.01 -23.19
CA LEU A 18 -17.96 -8.48 -22.17
C LEU A 18 -17.31 -7.37 -21.36
N VAL A 19 -16.02 -7.52 -21.01
CA VAL A 19 -15.26 -6.47 -20.29
C VAL A 19 -15.12 -5.23 -21.17
N ALA A 20 -14.85 -5.41 -22.46
CA ALA A 20 -14.78 -4.32 -23.43
C ALA A 20 -16.11 -3.55 -23.53
N ASP A 21 -17.25 -4.24 -23.59
CA ASP A 21 -18.57 -3.62 -23.60
C ASP A 21 -18.84 -2.84 -22.30
N CYS A 22 -18.46 -3.38 -21.16
CA CYS A 22 -18.56 -2.68 -19.87
C CYS A 22 -17.70 -1.40 -19.86
N VAL A 23 -16.47 -1.47 -20.38
CA VAL A 23 -15.56 -0.31 -20.47
C VAL A 23 -16.16 0.77 -21.39
N LYS A 24 -16.68 0.40 -22.55
CA LYS A 24 -17.36 1.35 -23.45
C LYS A 24 -18.51 2.06 -22.73
N ALA A 25 -19.40 1.30 -22.10
CA ALA A 25 -20.52 1.86 -21.37
C ALA A 25 -20.10 2.81 -20.25
N MET A 26 -18.99 2.50 -19.55
CA MET A 26 -18.43 3.39 -18.52
C MET A 26 -17.84 4.65 -19.15
N LEU A 27 -17.09 4.55 -20.24
CA LEU A 27 -16.50 5.69 -20.94
C LEU A 27 -17.57 6.62 -21.49
N ASP A 28 -18.68 6.08 -22.03
CA ASP A 28 -19.82 6.86 -22.52
C ASP A 28 -20.54 7.62 -21.39
N ALA A 29 -20.51 7.07 -20.17
CA ALA A 29 -21.17 7.67 -19.00
C ALA A 29 -20.34 8.75 -18.29
N VAL A 30 -19.02 8.82 -18.54
CA VAL A 30 -18.11 9.77 -17.86
C VAL A 30 -17.42 10.69 -18.86
N GLN A 31 -17.20 11.97 -18.47
CA GLN A 31 -16.55 12.95 -19.36
C GLN A 31 -15.05 13.12 -19.04
N HIS A 32 -14.68 13.09 -17.77
CA HIS A 32 -13.33 13.42 -17.33
C HIS A 32 -12.72 12.39 -16.38
N THR A 33 -13.50 11.38 -15.97
CA THR A 33 -13.00 10.34 -15.05
C THR A 33 -12.35 9.22 -15.87
N PRO A 34 -11.08 8.89 -15.62
CA PRO A 34 -10.43 7.78 -16.32
C PRO A 34 -11.08 6.45 -15.92
N VAL A 35 -11.33 5.60 -16.92
CA VAL A 35 -11.76 4.20 -16.72
C VAL A 35 -10.53 3.32 -16.80
N THR A 36 -10.27 2.57 -15.74
CA THR A 36 -9.10 1.69 -15.62
C THR A 36 -9.53 0.25 -15.38
N VAL A 37 -8.74 -0.71 -15.86
CA VAL A 37 -8.99 -2.13 -15.65
C VAL A 37 -7.89 -2.75 -14.79
N LYS A 38 -8.28 -3.31 -13.63
CA LYS A 38 -7.38 -4.09 -12.79
C LYS A 38 -7.61 -5.57 -12.99
N HIS A 39 -6.56 -6.29 -13.38
CA HIS A 39 -6.64 -7.71 -13.72
C HIS A 39 -5.46 -8.54 -13.18
N ARG A 40 -5.53 -9.85 -13.32
CA ARG A 40 -4.48 -10.82 -13.07
C ARG A 40 -3.73 -11.15 -14.37
N ILE A 41 -2.70 -12.01 -14.29
CA ILE A 41 -1.93 -12.45 -15.47
C ILE A 41 -2.42 -13.78 -16.05
N GLY A 42 -3.39 -14.42 -15.41
CA GLY A 42 -3.99 -15.67 -15.85
C GLY A 42 -5.03 -16.16 -14.85
N ILE A 43 -5.70 -17.27 -15.20
CA ILE A 43 -6.75 -17.90 -14.39
C ILE A 43 -6.51 -19.41 -14.34
N ASP A 44 -6.47 -19.98 -13.14
CA ASP A 44 -6.25 -21.39 -12.90
C ASP A 44 -5.00 -21.89 -13.67
N ARG A 45 -5.17 -22.83 -14.60
CA ARG A 45 -4.08 -23.38 -15.42
C ARG A 45 -3.83 -22.60 -16.73
N ILE A 46 -4.60 -21.55 -16.98
CA ILE A 46 -4.38 -20.66 -18.15
C ILE A 46 -3.31 -19.64 -17.76
N GLU A 47 -2.08 -19.94 -18.11
CA GLU A 47 -0.89 -19.14 -17.71
C GLU A 47 -0.12 -18.58 -18.91
N SER A 48 -0.64 -18.74 -20.13
CA SER A 48 0.03 -18.26 -21.34
C SER A 48 0.04 -16.73 -21.39
N TYR A 49 1.12 -16.17 -21.91
CA TYR A 49 1.23 -14.75 -22.19
C TYR A 49 0.14 -14.28 -23.19
N ASP A 50 -0.13 -15.07 -24.22
CA ASP A 50 -1.15 -14.74 -25.22
C ASP A 50 -2.53 -14.50 -24.62
N PHE A 51 -2.91 -15.28 -23.60
CA PHE A 51 -4.19 -15.08 -22.91
C PHE A 51 -4.32 -13.68 -22.31
N VAL A 52 -3.30 -13.20 -21.60
CA VAL A 52 -3.36 -11.86 -20.98
C VAL A 52 -3.13 -10.76 -22.02
N ARG A 53 -2.30 -10.98 -23.03
CA ARG A 53 -2.10 -10.04 -24.15
C ARG A 53 -3.40 -9.81 -24.90
N ASP A 54 -4.10 -10.87 -25.26
CA ASP A 54 -5.36 -10.80 -26.04
C ASP A 54 -6.48 -10.17 -25.20
N PHE A 55 -6.52 -10.44 -23.89
CA PHE A 55 -7.40 -9.74 -22.97
C PHE A 55 -7.13 -8.24 -22.95
N VAL A 56 -5.89 -7.83 -22.76
CA VAL A 56 -5.49 -6.41 -22.72
C VAL A 56 -5.77 -5.74 -24.05
N GLY A 57 -5.42 -6.37 -25.18
CA GLY A 57 -5.68 -5.85 -26.54
C GLY A 57 -7.16 -5.61 -26.78
N THR A 58 -8.02 -6.60 -26.52
CA THR A 58 -9.47 -6.48 -26.71
C THR A 58 -10.08 -5.34 -25.88
N VAL A 59 -9.64 -5.18 -24.65
CA VAL A 59 -10.16 -4.13 -23.75
C VAL A 59 -9.57 -2.76 -24.09
N ALA A 60 -8.33 -2.71 -24.59
CA ALA A 60 -7.70 -1.49 -25.08
C ALA A 60 -8.39 -0.95 -26.35
N ASP A 61 -8.76 -1.85 -27.28
CA ASP A 61 -9.52 -1.50 -28.48
C ASP A 61 -10.90 -0.89 -28.15
N ALA A 62 -11.44 -1.22 -26.97
CA ALA A 62 -12.66 -0.61 -26.44
C ALA A 62 -12.45 0.79 -25.83
N GLY A 63 -11.20 1.28 -25.77
CA GLY A 63 -10.83 2.62 -25.28
C GLY A 63 -10.16 2.67 -23.92
N CYS A 64 -9.94 1.54 -23.23
CA CYS A 64 -9.19 1.52 -21.98
C CYS A 64 -7.72 1.83 -22.24
N GLN A 65 -7.20 2.88 -21.61
CA GLN A 65 -5.81 3.30 -21.75
C GLN A 65 -4.93 2.93 -20.54
N HIS A 66 -5.53 2.49 -19.44
CA HIS A 66 -4.80 2.26 -18.18
C HIS A 66 -5.15 0.89 -17.58
N PHE A 67 -4.14 0.04 -17.49
CA PHE A 67 -4.23 -1.31 -16.92
C PHE A 67 -3.40 -1.45 -15.67
N ILE A 68 -3.98 -2.08 -14.64
CA ILE A 68 -3.30 -2.40 -13.39
C ILE A 68 -3.12 -3.91 -13.32
N VAL A 69 -1.90 -4.37 -13.53
CA VAL A 69 -1.55 -5.77 -13.68
C VAL A 69 -1.09 -6.34 -12.34
N HIS A 70 -1.90 -7.19 -11.70
CA HIS A 70 -1.44 -7.96 -10.57
C HIS A 70 -0.66 -9.19 -11.07
N ALA A 71 0.64 -9.20 -10.86
CA ALA A 71 1.59 -10.16 -11.42
C ALA A 71 1.49 -11.58 -10.84
N ARG A 72 0.26 -12.07 -10.58
CA ARG A 72 -0.05 -13.43 -10.13
C ARG A 72 -1.26 -13.99 -10.87
N ASN A 73 -1.28 -15.28 -11.11
CA ASN A 73 -2.49 -15.97 -11.54
C ASN A 73 -3.58 -15.89 -10.48
N ALA A 74 -4.83 -15.96 -10.91
CA ALA A 74 -5.98 -16.13 -10.04
C ALA A 74 -6.40 -17.61 -10.05
N TRP A 75 -6.36 -18.26 -8.90
CA TRP A 75 -6.96 -19.57 -8.72
C TRP A 75 -8.41 -19.38 -8.27
N LEU A 76 -9.34 -19.77 -9.15
CA LEU A 76 -10.77 -19.60 -8.89
C LEU A 76 -11.29 -20.64 -7.90
N GLN A 77 -10.63 -21.78 -7.81
CA GLN A 77 -10.97 -22.87 -6.87
C GLN A 77 -9.76 -23.26 -6.02
N GLY A 78 -10.03 -23.76 -4.83
CA GLY A 78 -9.01 -24.36 -3.94
C GLY A 78 -8.20 -23.36 -3.11
N LEU A 79 -8.27 -22.06 -3.37
CA LEU A 79 -7.57 -21.03 -2.60
C LEU A 79 -8.54 -19.96 -2.08
N SER A 80 -8.38 -19.58 -0.83
CA SER A 80 -9.05 -18.40 -0.27
C SER A 80 -8.56 -17.11 -0.93
N PRO A 81 -9.29 -15.98 -0.81
CA PRO A 81 -8.84 -14.69 -1.32
C PRO A 81 -7.48 -14.24 -0.75
N LYS A 82 -7.13 -14.66 0.47
CA LYS A 82 -5.83 -14.37 1.08
C LYS A 82 -4.74 -15.20 0.41
N GLU A 83 -4.92 -16.50 0.31
CA GLU A 83 -3.98 -17.43 -0.33
C GLU A 83 -3.74 -17.08 -1.80
N ASN A 84 -4.76 -16.65 -2.53
CA ASN A 84 -4.65 -16.14 -3.91
C ASN A 84 -3.74 -14.92 -4.07
N ARG A 85 -3.42 -14.23 -2.97
CA ARG A 85 -2.47 -13.10 -2.96
C ARG A 85 -1.06 -13.50 -2.56
N ASP A 86 -0.89 -14.69 -1.99
CA ASP A 86 0.37 -15.12 -1.40
C ASP A 86 0.99 -16.34 -2.09
N ILE A 87 0.18 -17.36 -2.42
CA ILE A 87 0.66 -18.64 -2.93
C ILE A 87 1.05 -18.61 -4.41
N PRO A 88 0.24 -18.10 -5.37
CA PRO A 88 0.65 -18.09 -6.76
C PRO A 88 1.94 -17.27 -6.95
N PRO A 89 2.92 -17.75 -7.74
CA PRO A 89 4.17 -17.05 -7.92
C PRO A 89 3.98 -15.67 -8.57
N LEU A 90 4.85 -14.72 -8.22
CA LEU A 90 4.93 -13.42 -8.87
C LEU A 90 5.69 -13.57 -10.20
N ARG A 91 5.11 -13.08 -11.29
CA ARG A 91 5.65 -13.13 -12.65
C ARG A 91 5.63 -11.73 -13.24
N TYR A 92 6.56 -10.91 -12.79
CA TYR A 92 6.66 -9.50 -13.20
C TYR A 92 6.99 -9.32 -14.69
N GLU A 93 7.72 -10.27 -15.27
CA GLU A 93 8.11 -10.29 -16.69
C GLU A 93 6.91 -10.19 -17.62
N ILE A 94 5.74 -10.71 -17.21
CA ILE A 94 4.48 -10.61 -17.97
C ILE A 94 4.03 -9.14 -18.10
N ALA A 95 4.06 -8.38 -17.00
CA ALA A 95 3.70 -6.96 -17.05
C ALA A 95 4.71 -6.13 -17.86
N TYR A 96 5.99 -6.48 -17.77
CA TYR A 96 7.05 -5.83 -18.57
C TYR A 96 6.85 -6.10 -20.06
N GLN A 97 6.47 -7.32 -20.42
CA GLN A 97 6.19 -7.67 -21.79
C GLN A 97 4.95 -6.95 -22.32
N LEU A 98 3.87 -6.87 -21.52
CA LEU A 98 2.69 -6.08 -21.89
C LEU A 98 3.06 -4.61 -22.18
N LYS A 99 3.94 -4.00 -21.37
CA LYS A 99 4.39 -2.63 -21.65
C LYS A 99 5.18 -2.50 -22.95
N ARG A 100 6.01 -3.49 -23.28
CA ARG A 100 6.74 -3.51 -24.57
C ARG A 100 5.80 -3.69 -25.77
N ASP A 101 4.82 -4.57 -25.65
CA ASP A 101 3.89 -4.89 -26.74
C ASP A 101 2.83 -3.78 -26.94
N PHE A 102 2.47 -3.09 -25.85
CA PHE A 102 1.53 -1.97 -25.84
C PHE A 102 2.19 -0.69 -25.28
N PRO A 103 3.17 -0.10 -25.98
CA PRO A 103 3.92 1.05 -25.45
C PRO A 103 3.08 2.30 -25.23
N HIS A 104 1.94 2.42 -25.91
CA HIS A 104 0.98 3.52 -25.78
C HIS A 104 0.06 3.39 -24.57
N LEU A 105 -0.09 2.19 -23.99
CA LEU A 105 -0.92 1.98 -22.81
C LEU A 105 -0.15 2.33 -21.55
N HIS A 106 -0.86 2.83 -20.54
CA HIS A 106 -0.34 3.02 -19.20
C HIS A 106 -0.45 1.72 -18.40
N ILE A 107 0.68 1.10 -18.13
CA ILE A 107 0.77 -0.16 -17.39
C ILE A 107 1.26 0.09 -15.97
N THR A 108 0.41 -0.20 -15.00
CA THR A 108 0.73 -0.16 -13.57
C THR A 108 0.96 -1.57 -13.05
N LEU A 109 2.13 -1.84 -12.49
CA LEU A 109 2.45 -3.13 -11.88
C LEU A 109 1.96 -3.19 -10.44
N ASN A 110 1.34 -4.31 -10.05
CA ASN A 110 0.92 -4.62 -8.69
C ASN A 110 1.35 -6.03 -8.28
N GLY A 111 1.65 -6.23 -7.01
CA GLY A 111 1.96 -7.53 -6.40
C GLY A 111 3.31 -7.55 -5.68
N GLY A 112 3.32 -7.77 -4.36
CA GLY A 112 4.53 -7.96 -3.55
C GLY A 112 5.42 -6.72 -3.38
N ILE A 113 5.05 -5.58 -3.93
CA ILE A 113 5.84 -4.34 -3.86
C ILE A 113 5.68 -3.73 -2.47
N ALA A 114 6.79 -3.56 -1.75
CA ALA A 114 6.80 -3.11 -0.35
C ALA A 114 7.89 -2.07 -0.04
N THR A 115 8.96 -1.98 -0.84
CA THR A 115 10.12 -1.12 -0.55
C THR A 115 10.40 -0.15 -1.68
N ALA A 116 11.16 0.91 -1.40
CA ALA A 116 11.65 1.85 -2.41
C ALA A 116 12.45 1.15 -3.51
N GLU A 117 13.26 0.17 -3.11
CA GLU A 117 14.09 -0.61 -4.02
C GLU A 117 13.23 -1.42 -5.00
N HIS A 118 12.16 -2.07 -4.51
CA HIS A 118 11.18 -2.73 -5.38
C HIS A 118 10.54 -1.73 -6.34
N ILE A 119 10.13 -0.56 -5.86
CA ILE A 119 9.53 0.49 -6.69
C ILE A 119 10.51 0.90 -7.79
N HIS A 120 11.75 1.22 -7.42
CA HIS A 120 12.78 1.66 -8.37
C HIS A 120 13.06 0.60 -9.44
N THR A 121 13.20 -0.66 -9.05
CA THR A 121 13.44 -1.78 -9.96
C THR A 121 12.33 -1.93 -10.99
N HIS A 122 11.09 -1.91 -10.54
CA HIS A 122 9.94 -2.13 -11.43
C HIS A 122 9.64 -0.91 -12.31
N TRP A 123 9.90 0.28 -11.81
CA TRP A 123 9.61 1.53 -12.53
C TRP A 123 10.43 1.71 -13.81
N GLN A 124 11.53 0.98 -13.94
CA GLN A 124 12.32 0.96 -15.17
C GLN A 124 11.63 0.22 -16.33
N HIS A 125 10.60 -0.56 -16.05
CA HIS A 125 9.94 -1.45 -17.00
C HIS A 125 8.46 -1.14 -17.24
N VAL A 126 7.83 -0.35 -16.37
CA VAL A 126 6.40 0.02 -16.43
C VAL A 126 6.20 1.49 -16.05
N ASP A 127 5.02 2.03 -16.33
CA ASP A 127 4.75 3.46 -16.10
C ASP A 127 4.50 3.79 -14.62
N ALA A 128 3.98 2.82 -13.85
CA ALA A 128 3.66 3.02 -12.44
C ALA A 128 3.67 1.70 -11.65
N VAL A 129 3.69 1.82 -10.33
CA VAL A 129 3.52 0.70 -9.41
C VAL A 129 2.37 0.96 -8.45
N MET A 130 1.60 -0.09 -8.13
CA MET A 130 0.54 -0.04 -7.14
C MET A 130 0.95 -0.81 -5.90
N ILE A 131 1.00 -0.14 -4.77
CA ILE A 131 1.27 -0.71 -3.46
C ILE A 131 -0.06 -0.89 -2.73
N GLY A 132 -0.26 -2.04 -2.12
CA GLY A 132 -1.50 -2.35 -1.43
C GLY A 132 -1.26 -2.66 0.05
N ARG A 133 -0.91 -3.90 0.33
CA ARG A 133 -0.82 -4.41 1.71
C ARG A 133 0.23 -3.70 2.56
N GLU A 134 1.35 -3.30 1.97
CA GLU A 134 2.37 -2.53 2.70
C GLU A 134 1.81 -1.19 3.16
N ALA A 135 1.15 -0.44 2.30
CA ALA A 135 0.52 0.82 2.66
C ALA A 135 -0.53 0.67 3.79
N TRP A 136 -1.21 -0.49 3.86
CA TRP A 136 -2.18 -0.77 4.92
C TRP A 136 -1.53 -1.24 6.23
N ASN A 137 -0.54 -2.12 6.13
CA ASN A 137 0.10 -2.73 7.30
C ASN A 137 1.17 -1.84 7.93
N ASN A 138 1.76 -0.95 7.13
CA ASN A 138 2.81 -0.02 7.52
C ASN A 138 2.58 1.34 6.83
N PRO A 139 1.49 2.06 7.19
CA PRO A 139 1.16 3.34 6.57
C PRO A 139 2.26 4.39 6.76
N TRP A 140 3.12 4.23 7.77
CA TRP A 140 4.26 5.12 7.96
C TRP A 140 5.25 5.11 6.78
N SER A 141 5.33 4.02 6.03
CA SER A 141 6.18 3.95 4.82
C SER A 141 5.83 5.03 3.81
N LEU A 142 4.56 5.45 3.75
CA LEU A 142 4.08 6.50 2.84
C LEU A 142 4.76 7.86 3.05
N SER A 143 5.16 8.16 4.29
CA SER A 143 5.84 9.43 4.63
C SER A 143 7.20 9.60 3.95
N GLN A 144 7.78 8.51 3.43
CA GLN A 144 9.09 8.48 2.79
C GLN A 144 9.01 8.52 1.26
N TRP A 145 7.84 8.24 0.69
CA TRP A 145 7.71 8.02 -0.76
C TRP A 145 7.91 9.27 -1.58
N ASP A 146 7.40 10.41 -1.15
CA ASP A 146 7.59 11.69 -1.85
C ASP A 146 9.09 12.04 -1.97
N GLY A 147 9.85 11.79 -0.89
CA GLY A 147 11.29 11.96 -0.89
C GLY A 147 12.02 11.02 -1.87
N TRP A 148 11.58 9.76 -1.94
CA TRP A 148 12.16 8.78 -2.88
C TRP A 148 11.83 9.13 -4.32
N MET A 149 10.59 9.53 -4.61
CA MET A 149 10.18 9.95 -5.95
C MET A 149 10.96 11.17 -6.42
N ALA A 150 11.14 12.17 -5.56
CA ALA A 150 11.92 13.35 -5.88
C ALA A 150 13.41 13.03 -6.14
N ALA A 151 14.00 12.11 -5.37
CA ALA A 151 15.37 11.67 -5.55
C ALA A 151 15.55 10.89 -6.88
N SER A 152 14.62 9.99 -7.20
CA SER A 152 14.66 9.19 -8.43
C SER A 152 14.50 10.05 -9.69
N SER A 153 13.67 11.08 -9.65
CA SER A 153 13.49 12.03 -10.75
C SER A 153 14.75 12.86 -11.02
N ARG A 154 15.54 13.16 -9.99
CA ARG A 154 16.82 13.88 -10.13
C ARG A 154 17.89 13.03 -10.82
N VAL A 155 17.92 11.74 -10.57
CA VAL A 155 18.87 10.81 -11.21
C VAL A 155 18.53 10.65 -12.70
N ALA A 156 17.28 10.53 -13.08
CA ALA A 156 16.83 10.45 -14.46
C ALA A 156 17.15 11.71 -15.27
N ASN A 157 17.02 12.90 -14.65
CA ASN A 157 17.32 14.18 -15.31
C ASN A 157 18.80 14.48 -15.43
N ASN A 158 19.67 13.93 -14.59
CA ASN A 158 21.13 14.07 -14.71
C ASN A 158 21.73 13.22 -15.83
N THR A 159 21.01 12.25 -16.36
CA THR A 159 21.45 11.43 -17.53
C THR A 159 20.97 12.01 -18.86
N ALA A 160 20.10 13.01 -18.89
CA ALA A 160 19.50 13.54 -20.11
C ALA A 160 19.35 15.06 -20.12
N ALA A 161 20.33 15.82 -19.83
CA ALA A 161 20.48 17.22 -20.25
C ALA A 161 21.21 18.10 -19.22
N ASN A 162 22.43 18.47 -19.52
CA ASN A 162 22.99 19.78 -19.21
C ASN A 162 22.16 20.84 -19.94
N THR A 163 21.19 21.47 -19.30
CA THR A 163 20.77 22.87 -19.54
C THR A 163 19.58 23.25 -18.65
N ALA A 164 19.83 24.19 -17.75
CA ALA A 164 18.98 25.19 -17.12
C ALA A 164 17.48 24.91 -16.92
N CYS A 165 17.08 24.62 -15.69
CA CYS A 165 16.10 25.41 -14.97
C CYS A 165 16.26 25.21 -13.45
N ASN A 166 16.94 26.14 -12.80
CA ASN A 166 16.99 26.29 -11.35
C ASN A 166 15.67 26.92 -10.88
N THR A 167 14.70 26.10 -10.50
CA THR A 167 13.70 26.45 -9.49
C THR A 167 13.51 25.24 -8.60
N ALA A 168 14.52 25.01 -7.76
CA ALA A 168 14.48 24.01 -6.72
C ALA A 168 13.58 24.52 -5.59
N ASN A 169 12.31 24.18 -5.59
CA ASN A 169 11.61 23.99 -4.34
C ASN A 169 12.16 22.70 -3.74
N SER A 170 13.17 22.85 -2.89
CA SER A 170 13.66 21.82 -1.98
C SER A 170 12.57 21.58 -0.93
N THR A 171 11.54 20.83 -1.26
CA THR A 171 10.68 20.22 -0.26
C THR A 171 11.41 19.01 0.30
N THR A 172 12.28 19.24 1.28
CA THR A 172 12.57 18.23 2.27
C THR A 172 11.21 17.68 2.73
N PRO A 173 10.97 16.36 2.73
CA PRO A 173 9.70 15.83 3.23
C PRO A 173 9.46 16.45 4.62
N PRO A 174 8.23 16.90 4.92
CA PRO A 174 7.94 17.50 6.20
C PRO A 174 8.43 16.54 7.28
N ASN A 175 9.15 17.05 8.27
CA ASN A 175 9.68 16.26 9.39
C ASN A 175 8.51 15.89 10.31
N ILE A 176 7.48 15.22 9.74
CA ILE A 176 6.28 14.78 10.44
C ILE A 176 6.63 13.58 11.32
N THR A 177 6.14 13.57 12.52
CA THR A 177 6.27 12.46 13.47
C THR A 177 5.03 11.57 13.43
N ARG A 178 5.17 10.31 13.87
CA ARG A 178 4.02 9.41 14.02
C ARG A 178 2.97 9.97 14.98
N GLN A 179 3.42 10.65 16.02
CA GLN A 179 2.55 11.28 17.00
C GLN A 179 1.73 12.42 16.39
N GLU A 180 2.33 13.25 15.54
CA GLU A 180 1.61 14.31 14.83
C GLU A 180 0.57 13.73 13.86
N VAL A 181 0.91 12.66 13.11
CA VAL A 181 -0.04 11.95 12.25
C VAL A 181 -1.22 11.41 13.07
N GLU A 182 -0.93 10.79 14.21
CA GLU A 182 -1.95 10.24 15.08
C GLU A 182 -2.85 11.34 15.68
N ASP A 183 -2.29 12.46 16.11
CA ASP A 183 -3.05 13.60 16.63
C ASP A 183 -3.99 14.18 15.55
N GLN A 184 -3.51 14.33 14.33
CA GLN A 184 -4.34 14.77 13.19
C GLN A 184 -5.46 13.75 12.89
N MET A 185 -5.18 12.46 12.98
CA MET A 185 -6.19 11.41 12.81
C MET A 185 -7.25 11.46 13.92
N VAL A 186 -6.86 11.72 15.15
CA VAL A 186 -7.80 11.90 16.27
C VAL A 186 -8.70 13.12 16.02
N ALA A 187 -8.11 14.24 15.62
CA ALA A 187 -8.89 15.43 15.26
C ALA A 187 -9.85 15.16 14.09
N TYR A 188 -9.44 14.35 13.11
CA TYR A 188 -10.31 13.89 12.03
C TYR A 188 -11.48 13.03 12.55
N MET A 189 -11.20 12.08 13.44
CA MET A 189 -12.23 11.22 14.06
C MET A 189 -13.27 12.04 14.83
N GLU A 190 -12.83 13.08 15.57
CA GLU A 190 -13.70 13.98 16.30
C GLU A 190 -14.62 14.78 15.35
N ARG A 191 -14.07 15.29 14.25
CA ARG A 191 -14.85 15.98 13.21
C ARG A 191 -15.88 15.07 12.52
N GLU A 192 -15.48 13.86 12.16
CA GLU A 192 -16.39 12.89 11.51
C GLU A 192 -17.51 12.44 12.43
N LEU A 193 -17.22 12.29 13.72
CA LEU A 193 -18.25 11.99 14.69
C LEU A 193 -19.26 13.14 14.79
N ALA A 194 -18.80 14.38 14.85
CA ALA A 194 -19.65 15.56 14.97
C ALA A 194 -20.49 15.82 13.70
N ALA A 195 -19.88 15.63 12.52
CA ALA A 195 -20.54 15.95 11.24
C ALA A 195 -21.43 14.81 10.72
N HIS A 196 -21.04 13.56 10.92
CA HIS A 196 -21.65 12.40 10.28
C HIS A 196 -22.02 11.28 11.22
N GLY A 197 -21.75 11.41 12.53
CA GLY A 197 -21.99 10.36 13.53
C GLY A 197 -21.07 9.14 13.34
N THR A 198 -19.96 9.27 12.60
CA THR A 198 -19.03 8.17 12.31
C THR A 198 -18.21 7.85 13.56
N PRO A 199 -18.34 6.64 14.14
CA PRO A 199 -17.59 6.28 15.33
C PRO A 199 -16.10 6.07 15.00
N TRP A 200 -15.22 6.52 15.90
CA TRP A 200 -13.77 6.43 15.73
C TRP A 200 -13.20 5.03 15.35
N PRO A 201 -13.78 3.89 15.82
CA PRO A 201 -13.23 2.58 15.46
C PRO A 201 -13.31 2.28 13.97
N ASN A 202 -14.23 2.90 13.24
CA ASN A 202 -14.32 2.73 11.78
C ASN A 202 -13.15 3.38 11.05
N ILE A 203 -12.59 4.44 11.63
CA ILE A 203 -11.47 5.21 11.09
C ILE A 203 -10.14 4.64 11.61
N ALA A 204 -10.02 4.36 12.90
CA ALA A 204 -8.80 3.90 13.57
C ALA A 204 -8.16 2.67 12.91
N ARG A 205 -8.95 1.76 12.34
CA ARG A 205 -8.43 0.57 11.66
C ARG A 205 -7.44 0.86 10.54
N CYS A 206 -7.53 2.03 9.91
CA CYS A 206 -6.62 2.43 8.83
C CYS A 206 -5.22 2.80 9.35
N MET A 207 -5.09 3.15 10.63
CA MET A 207 -3.81 3.55 11.23
C MET A 207 -3.19 2.50 12.14
N LEU A 208 -3.80 1.32 12.32
CA LEU A 208 -3.30 0.29 13.24
C LEU A 208 -1.86 -0.19 12.95
N GLY A 209 -1.37 0.06 11.75
CA GLY A 209 0.00 -0.17 11.34
C GLY A 209 0.97 0.99 11.56
N LEU A 210 0.52 2.16 12.06
CA LEU A 210 1.32 3.39 12.12
C LEU A 210 2.65 3.22 12.88
N TYR A 211 2.63 2.42 13.93
CA TYR A 211 3.82 2.10 14.73
C TYR A 211 4.45 0.74 14.35
N HIS A 212 4.21 0.24 13.13
CA HIS A 212 4.81 -1.02 12.67
C HIS A 212 6.33 -1.03 12.88
N GLY A 213 6.86 -2.13 13.43
CA GLY A 213 8.28 -2.27 13.72
C GLY A 213 8.81 -1.47 14.93
N GLN A 214 7.96 -0.66 15.60
CA GLN A 214 8.35 0.11 16.75
C GLN A 214 8.09 -0.66 18.05
N ARG A 215 8.94 -0.41 19.07
CA ARG A 215 8.73 -0.91 20.43
C ARG A 215 7.39 -0.36 20.95
N GLY A 216 6.62 -1.19 21.66
CA GLY A 216 5.31 -0.81 22.18
C GLY A 216 4.16 -0.85 21.17
N ALA A 217 4.42 -1.00 19.87
CA ALA A 217 3.42 -1.03 18.82
C ALA A 217 2.27 -2.05 19.07
N ARG A 218 2.59 -3.19 19.70
CA ARG A 218 1.59 -4.21 20.04
C ARG A 218 0.60 -3.70 21.08
N LYS A 219 1.08 -3.09 22.17
CA LYS A 219 0.24 -2.53 23.24
C LYS A 219 -0.59 -1.37 22.72
N TRP A 220 0.02 -0.46 21.96
CA TRP A 220 -0.65 0.65 21.31
C TRP A 220 -1.81 0.16 20.42
N ARG A 221 -1.56 -0.83 19.56
CA ARG A 221 -2.59 -1.42 18.69
C ARG A 221 -3.71 -2.09 19.48
N GLN A 222 -3.39 -2.74 20.61
CA GLN A 222 -4.38 -3.35 21.48
C GLN A 222 -5.34 -2.32 22.05
N VAL A 223 -4.88 -1.13 22.44
CA VAL A 223 -5.75 -0.03 22.90
C VAL A 223 -6.71 0.39 21.80
N TRP A 224 -6.22 0.70 20.59
CA TRP A 224 -7.06 1.10 19.46
C TRP A 224 -7.99 0.01 18.92
N SER A 225 -7.72 -1.25 19.25
CA SER A 225 -8.56 -2.40 18.88
C SER A 225 -9.49 -2.86 20.01
N ASN A 226 -9.46 -2.22 21.17
CA ASN A 226 -10.24 -2.63 22.32
C ASN A 226 -11.69 -2.25 22.17
N HIS A 227 -12.56 -3.26 22.08
CA HIS A 227 -13.99 -3.08 21.92
C HIS A 227 -14.68 -2.40 23.13
N LEU A 228 -14.11 -2.49 24.32
CA LEU A 228 -14.65 -1.88 25.52
C LEU A 228 -14.51 -0.35 25.50
N LEU A 229 -13.58 0.18 24.71
CA LEU A 229 -13.33 1.62 24.60
C LEU A 229 -14.17 2.32 23.52
N LYS A 230 -15.08 1.61 22.85
CA LYS A 230 -15.86 2.19 21.73
C LYS A 230 -16.71 3.41 22.11
N ALA A 231 -17.16 3.47 23.36
CA ALA A 231 -17.97 4.57 23.87
C ALA A 231 -17.12 5.77 24.34
N GLU A 232 -15.81 5.57 24.50
CA GLU A 232 -14.90 6.62 24.94
C GLU A 232 -14.59 7.59 23.78
N PRO A 233 -14.38 8.89 24.07
CA PRO A 233 -13.90 9.84 23.06
C PRO A 233 -12.57 9.41 22.44
N ALA A 234 -12.38 9.63 21.15
CA ALA A 234 -11.14 9.28 20.43
C ALA A 234 -9.89 9.85 21.12
N ARG A 235 -9.98 11.07 21.65
CA ARG A 235 -8.91 11.74 22.39
C ARG A 235 -8.51 11.00 23.66
N ALA A 236 -9.47 10.47 24.41
CA ALA A 236 -9.18 9.69 25.62
C ALA A 236 -8.50 8.34 25.25
N VAL A 237 -8.98 7.68 24.20
CA VAL A 237 -8.35 6.44 23.69
C VAL A 237 -6.92 6.70 23.21
N TRP A 238 -6.68 7.82 22.55
CA TRP A 238 -5.34 8.24 22.13
C TRP A 238 -4.37 8.40 23.31
N GLN A 239 -4.81 9.05 24.40
CA GLN A 239 -4.00 9.19 25.61
C GLN A 239 -3.60 7.84 26.21
N LEU A 240 -4.53 6.89 26.27
CA LEU A 240 -4.25 5.52 26.71
C LEU A 240 -3.26 4.80 25.77
N ALA A 241 -3.40 5.01 24.46
CA ALA A 241 -2.50 4.41 23.48
C ALA A 241 -1.08 4.97 23.58
N GLN A 242 -0.92 6.28 23.81
CA GLN A 242 0.37 6.92 24.02
C GLN A 242 1.04 6.43 25.31
N ALA A 243 0.30 6.32 26.42
CA ALA A 243 0.79 5.76 27.66
C ALA A 243 1.30 4.31 27.46
N ALA A 244 0.55 3.49 26.71
CA ALA A 244 0.93 2.11 26.43
C ALA A 244 2.21 1.98 25.58
N LEU A 245 2.52 2.97 24.74
CA LEU A 245 3.82 3.07 24.04
C LEU A 245 4.96 3.35 25.03
N GLN A 246 4.77 4.31 25.92
CA GLN A 246 5.80 4.75 26.88
C GLN A 246 6.14 3.66 27.91
N ASP A 247 5.15 2.95 28.43
CA ASP A 247 5.33 1.81 29.36
C ASP A 247 6.17 0.67 28.76
N SER A 248 6.46 0.74 27.48
CA SER A 248 7.29 -0.24 26.78
C SER A 248 8.74 0.24 26.60
N ALA A 249 9.07 1.47 27.04
CA ALA A 249 10.46 1.95 27.08
C ALA A 249 11.27 1.14 28.11
N PRO A 250 12.58 0.85 27.90
CA PRO A 250 13.40 0.28 28.96
C PRO A 250 13.43 1.26 30.11
N GLU A 251 13.26 0.75 31.32
CA GLU A 251 13.74 1.47 32.50
C GLU A 251 15.19 1.83 32.22
N SER A 252 15.53 3.12 32.34
CA SER A 252 16.90 3.59 32.15
C SER A 252 17.82 2.78 33.08
N GLU A 253 18.75 2.03 32.53
CA GLU A 253 19.89 1.49 33.26
C GLU A 253 20.75 2.65 33.78
N ASN A 254 20.32 3.28 34.85
CA ASN A 254 21.11 4.20 35.65
C ASN A 254 20.78 4.02 37.12
N ALA A 255 21.11 2.83 37.64
CA ALA A 255 21.46 2.68 39.04
C ALA A 255 22.92 2.22 39.08
N PRO A 256 23.85 2.98 39.70
CA PRO A 256 25.22 2.50 39.88
C PRO A 256 25.17 1.29 40.79
N LYS A 257 25.60 0.13 40.27
CA LYS A 257 25.89 -1.02 41.12
C LYS A 257 27.00 -0.60 42.09
N SER A 258 26.63 -0.48 43.35
CA SER A 258 27.56 -0.35 44.45
C SER A 258 28.60 -1.49 44.38
N ALA A 259 29.86 -1.13 44.31
CA ALA A 259 30.97 -2.06 44.34
C ALA A 259 30.91 -2.91 45.63
N PRO A 260 31.25 -4.20 45.56
CA PRO A 260 31.41 -5.00 46.77
C PRO A 260 32.61 -4.51 47.56
N ASP A 261 32.40 -4.23 48.86
CA ASP A 261 33.43 -3.95 49.84
C ASP A 261 34.49 -5.07 49.84
N CYS A 262 35.70 -4.71 49.48
CA CYS A 262 36.89 -5.53 49.76
C CYS A 262 37.22 -5.39 51.25
N ALA A 263 36.92 -6.41 52.03
CA ALA A 263 37.46 -6.55 53.35
C ALA A 263 39.02 -6.87 53.30
N PRO A 264 39.86 -6.24 54.07
CA PRO A 264 41.27 -6.55 54.06
C PRO A 264 41.56 -7.83 54.88
N GLU A 265 42.24 -8.77 54.25
CA GLU A 265 42.91 -9.84 54.95
C GLU A 265 44.14 -9.23 55.74
N THR A 266 44.21 -9.47 57.00
CA THR A 266 45.38 -9.24 57.85
C THR A 266 45.92 -10.55 58.49
N PRO A 267 47.14 -10.64 58.92
CA PRO A 267 48.21 -11.55 58.55
C PRO A 267 48.24 -12.88 59.33
#